data_57e57b22d0d7f45c91918ed16161e882
#
_entry.id   57e57b22d0d7f45c91918ed16161e882
#
_cell.length_a   1.000
_cell.length_b   1.000
_cell.length_c   1.000
_cell.angle_alpha   90.00
_cell.angle_beta   90.00
_cell.angle_gamma   90.00
#
_symmetry.space_group_name_H-M   'P 1'
#
loop_
_entity.id
_entity.type
_entity.pdbx_description
1 polymer ?
#
loop_
_entity_poly.entity_id
_entity_poly.type
_entity_poly.pdbx_seq_one_letter_code
_entity_poly.pdbx_strand_id
1 'polypeptide(L)'
;MLKCYLPILYLLLTWCPYISGVPPRTPQPKKSPMALYMDSLGLINVTELDNSLAVQLMYTQDDNFTGEVLYDNLTEAYLHPDAAYALVKAQRALKELHPSYSLIIYDAARPMSVQKKMWNVVKGTSKYKYVSNPNRGGGLHNYGLAVDISILDSFGQPLPMGTKVDHLGVEAHITQEN
;
A
#
# COMPACT_ATOMS: atom_id res chain seq x y z
N MET A 1 -66.42 -18.05 -53.28
CA MET A 1 -65.30 -18.94 -52.94
C MET A 1 -64.09 -18.11 -52.75
N LEU A 2 -63.76 -17.83 -51.49
CA LEU A 2 -62.63 -16.96 -51.12
C LEU A 2 -61.52 -17.86 -50.60
N LYS A 3 -60.38 -17.92 -51.31
CA LYS A 3 -59.19 -18.69 -50.90
C LYS A 3 -58.29 -17.79 -49.99
N CYS A 4 -58.23 -18.11 -48.69
CA CYS A 4 -57.23 -17.50 -47.77
C CYS A 4 -55.87 -18.15 -48.02
N TYR A 5 -54.89 -17.34 -48.41
CA TYR A 5 -53.47 -17.68 -48.36
C TYR A 5 -52.87 -17.22 -47.04
N LEU A 6 -52.37 -18.19 -46.26
CA LEU A 6 -51.60 -17.91 -45.05
C LEU A 6 -50.11 -17.77 -45.44
N PRO A 7 -49.42 -16.69 -45.12
CA PRO A 7 -48.00 -16.64 -45.34
C PRO A 7 -47.26 -17.34 -44.15
N ILE A 8 -46.43 -18.31 -44.51
CA ILE A 8 -45.52 -19.00 -43.61
C ILE A 8 -44.38 -18.03 -43.28
N LEU A 9 -44.36 -17.58 -42.03
CA LEU A 9 -43.28 -16.74 -41.48
C LEU A 9 -42.09 -17.65 -41.10
N TYR A 10 -41.03 -17.68 -41.92
CA TYR A 10 -39.76 -18.33 -41.60
C TYR A 10 -39.02 -17.50 -40.55
N LEU A 11 -39.00 -17.95 -39.29
CA LEU A 11 -38.15 -17.43 -38.26
C LEU A 11 -36.71 -17.94 -38.49
N LEU A 12 -35.87 -17.13 -39.11
CA LEU A 12 -34.43 -17.38 -39.17
C LEU A 12 -33.84 -17.10 -37.79
N LEU A 13 -33.66 -18.14 -36.98
CA LEU A 13 -32.83 -18.11 -35.76
C LEU A 13 -31.35 -17.96 -36.18
N THR A 14 -30.85 -16.73 -36.22
CA THR A 14 -29.42 -16.47 -36.34
C THR A 14 -28.74 -16.91 -35.05
N TRP A 15 -28.10 -18.07 -35.11
CA TRP A 15 -27.22 -18.55 -34.04
C TRP A 15 -25.96 -17.69 -34.02
N CYS A 16 -25.93 -16.71 -33.11
CA CYS A 16 -24.74 -15.93 -32.85
C CYS A 16 -23.79 -16.79 -31.97
N PRO A 17 -22.63 -17.23 -32.44
CA PRO A 17 -21.69 -17.92 -31.59
C PRO A 17 -21.16 -16.91 -30.57
N TYR A 18 -21.58 -17.05 -29.31
CA TYR A 18 -21.02 -16.31 -28.18
C TYR A 18 -19.56 -16.76 -27.99
N ILE A 19 -18.62 -16.04 -28.61
CA ILE A 19 -17.19 -16.22 -28.41
C ILE A 19 -16.91 -15.67 -27.01
N SER A 20 -16.87 -16.54 -26.02
CA SER A 20 -16.38 -16.25 -24.67
C SER A 20 -14.86 -16.06 -24.75
N GLY A 21 -14.44 -14.92 -25.30
CA GLY A 21 -13.07 -14.47 -25.24
C GLY A 21 -12.78 -14.03 -23.82
N VAL A 22 -12.21 -14.92 -22.99
CA VAL A 22 -11.53 -14.51 -21.77
C VAL A 22 -10.42 -13.53 -22.21
N PRO A 23 -10.46 -12.24 -21.78
CA PRO A 23 -9.42 -11.32 -22.16
C PRO A 23 -8.06 -11.89 -21.74
N PRO A 24 -7.01 -11.74 -22.54
CA PRO A 24 -5.68 -12.22 -22.17
C PRO A 24 -5.30 -11.59 -20.84
N ARG A 25 -4.95 -12.43 -19.86
CA ARG A 25 -4.42 -11.97 -18.58
C ARG A 25 -3.17 -11.15 -18.87
N THR A 26 -3.21 -9.84 -18.63
CA THR A 26 -2.01 -9.01 -18.66
C THR A 26 -0.98 -9.65 -17.73
N PRO A 27 0.28 -9.84 -18.17
CA PRO A 27 1.32 -10.39 -17.31
C PRO A 27 1.41 -9.53 -16.04
N GLN A 28 1.20 -10.14 -14.88
CA GLN A 28 1.41 -9.46 -13.60
C GLN A 28 2.89 -9.07 -13.51
N PRO A 29 3.22 -7.85 -13.09
CA PRO A 29 4.60 -7.45 -12.89
C PRO A 29 5.28 -8.45 -11.95
N LYS A 30 6.51 -8.84 -12.28
CA LYS A 30 7.28 -9.80 -11.49
C LYS A 30 7.60 -9.15 -10.13
N LYS A 31 7.16 -9.78 -9.03
CA LYS A 31 7.47 -9.32 -7.66
C LYS A 31 8.99 -9.22 -7.45
N SER A 32 9.42 -8.19 -6.74
CA SER A 32 10.82 -8.02 -6.35
C SER A 32 11.26 -9.13 -5.39
N PRO A 33 12.58 -9.40 -5.25
CA PRO A 33 13.07 -10.35 -4.25
C PRO A 33 12.63 -9.99 -2.83
N MET A 34 12.52 -8.70 -2.52
CA MET A 34 12.06 -8.22 -1.21
C MET A 34 10.56 -8.50 -1.02
N ALA A 35 9.74 -8.28 -2.05
CA ALA A 35 8.32 -8.64 -2.02
C ALA A 35 8.10 -10.15 -1.80
N LEU A 36 8.86 -11.00 -2.50
CA LEU A 36 8.83 -12.45 -2.31
C LEU A 36 9.25 -12.87 -0.89
N TYR A 37 10.24 -12.17 -0.33
CA TYR A 37 10.64 -12.40 1.06
C TYR A 37 9.51 -12.04 2.05
N MET A 38 8.82 -10.90 1.86
CA MET A 38 7.66 -10.51 2.67
C MET A 38 6.53 -11.53 2.59
N ASP A 39 6.19 -12.01 1.38
CA ASP A 39 5.21 -13.08 1.18
C ASP A 39 5.61 -14.35 1.97
N SER A 40 6.89 -14.73 1.95
CA SER A 40 7.38 -15.93 2.65
C SER A 40 7.27 -15.84 4.17
N LEU A 41 7.19 -14.64 4.73
CA LEU A 41 6.95 -14.38 6.14
C LEU A 41 5.45 -14.40 6.51
N GLY A 42 4.55 -14.61 5.55
CA GLY A 42 3.09 -14.56 5.76
C GLY A 42 2.55 -13.14 5.92
N LEU A 43 3.31 -12.13 5.51
CA LEU A 43 2.83 -10.75 5.49
C LEU A 43 1.89 -10.55 4.29
N ILE A 44 0.94 -9.63 4.43
CA ILE A 44 -0.08 -9.34 3.41
C ILE A 44 0.25 -8.03 2.73
N ASN A 45 0.26 -8.02 1.39
CA ASN A 45 0.23 -6.80 0.61
C ASN A 45 -1.14 -6.11 0.80
N VAL A 46 -1.15 -4.94 1.42
CA VAL A 46 -2.39 -4.27 1.84
C VAL A 46 -3.26 -3.82 0.67
N THR A 47 -2.66 -3.55 -0.51
CA THR A 47 -3.41 -3.17 -1.71
C THR A 47 -4.18 -4.34 -2.34
N GLU A 48 -3.82 -5.57 -2.01
CA GLU A 48 -4.61 -6.76 -2.38
C GLU A 48 -5.90 -6.88 -1.55
N LEU A 49 -5.93 -6.29 -0.33
CA LEU A 49 -7.13 -6.24 0.51
C LEU A 49 -8.03 -5.04 0.19
N ASP A 50 -7.42 -3.88 -0.11
CA ASP A 50 -8.12 -2.65 -0.48
C ASP A 50 -7.27 -1.83 -1.45
N ASN A 51 -7.66 -1.83 -2.73
CA ASN A 51 -6.95 -1.12 -3.79
C ASN A 51 -7.16 0.40 -3.78
N SER A 52 -7.96 0.91 -2.87
CA SER A 52 -8.12 2.36 -2.65
C SER A 52 -7.03 2.94 -1.73
N LEU A 53 -6.20 2.09 -1.09
CA LEU A 53 -5.01 2.53 -0.37
C LEU A 53 -3.94 3.01 -1.36
N ALA A 54 -3.37 4.18 -1.12
CA ALA A 54 -2.22 4.66 -1.88
C ALA A 54 -0.91 4.18 -1.23
N VAL A 55 0.09 3.84 -2.03
CA VAL A 55 1.41 3.41 -1.54
C VAL A 55 2.50 4.25 -2.22
N GLN A 56 3.33 4.89 -1.42
CA GLN A 56 4.51 5.63 -1.85
C GLN A 56 5.62 5.43 -0.83
N LEU A 57 6.28 4.28 -0.89
CA LEU A 57 7.32 3.93 0.09
C LEU A 57 8.48 4.92 0.02
N MET A 58 8.71 5.67 1.09
CA MET A 58 9.69 6.76 1.14
C MET A 58 11.14 6.26 1.02
N TYR A 59 11.41 5.06 1.51
CA TYR A 59 12.75 4.45 1.47
C TYR A 59 13.11 3.81 0.12
N THR A 60 12.26 3.94 -0.90
CA THR A 60 12.58 3.65 -2.30
C THR A 60 13.29 4.82 -2.99
N GLN A 61 13.38 5.97 -2.32
CA GLN A 61 14.08 7.17 -2.76
C GLN A 61 15.18 7.51 -1.75
N ASP A 62 16.08 8.40 -2.10
CA ASP A 62 17.15 8.91 -1.24
C ASP A 62 16.73 10.17 -0.44
N ASP A 63 15.57 10.76 -0.75
CA ASP A 63 14.97 11.88 0.03
C ASP A 63 14.34 11.35 1.33
N ASN A 64 15.16 10.78 2.21
CA ASN A 64 14.83 10.32 3.54
C ASN A 64 15.99 10.63 4.50
N PHE A 65 15.81 10.40 5.81
CA PHE A 65 16.82 10.79 6.81
C PHE A 65 18.16 10.05 6.67
N THR A 66 18.23 8.94 5.93
CA THR A 66 19.48 8.20 5.71
C THR A 66 20.27 8.71 4.51
N GLY A 67 19.61 9.40 3.57
CA GLY A 67 20.19 9.85 2.31
C GLY A 67 20.48 8.70 1.33
N GLU A 68 19.91 7.51 1.54
CA GLU A 68 20.14 6.31 0.73
C GLU A 68 18.83 5.64 0.35
N VAL A 69 18.80 4.98 -0.82
CA VAL A 69 17.75 4.04 -1.19
C VAL A 69 17.92 2.76 -0.38
N LEU A 70 16.93 2.41 0.42
CA LEU A 70 16.96 1.26 1.31
C LEU A 70 16.11 0.08 0.82
N TYR A 71 15.05 0.36 0.05
CA TYR A 71 14.16 -0.64 -0.54
C TYR A 71 14.47 -0.84 -2.02
N ASP A 72 15.04 -2.00 -2.35
CA ASP A 72 15.38 -2.35 -3.72
C ASP A 72 14.15 -2.90 -4.44
N ASN A 73 13.60 -2.09 -5.38
CA ASN A 73 12.46 -2.43 -6.23
C ASN A 73 11.20 -2.93 -5.47
N LEU A 74 11.01 -2.54 -4.20
CA LEU A 74 9.78 -2.79 -3.45
C LEU A 74 8.78 -1.68 -3.75
N THR A 75 7.63 -2.03 -4.26
CA THR A 75 6.53 -1.09 -4.58
C THR A 75 5.28 -1.34 -3.75
N GLU A 76 5.24 -2.48 -3.06
CA GLU A 76 4.11 -2.96 -2.27
C GLU A 76 4.32 -2.71 -0.78
N ALA A 77 3.25 -2.36 -0.07
CA ALA A 77 3.24 -2.23 1.38
C ALA A 77 2.74 -3.52 2.03
N TYR A 78 3.61 -4.15 2.80
CA TYR A 78 3.32 -5.40 3.51
C TYR A 78 3.09 -5.17 5.00
N LEU A 79 2.11 -5.86 5.58
CA LEU A 79 1.84 -5.84 7.03
C LEU A 79 1.52 -7.25 7.55
N HIS A 80 1.68 -7.44 8.85
CA HIS A 80 1.11 -8.57 9.56
C HIS A 80 -0.41 -8.62 9.34
N PRO A 81 -1.05 -9.79 9.21
CA PRO A 81 -2.48 -9.88 8.91
C PRO A 81 -3.35 -8.98 9.80
N ASP A 82 -3.15 -8.99 11.12
CA ASP A 82 -3.95 -8.18 12.03
C ASP A 82 -3.80 -6.67 11.78
N ALA A 83 -2.58 -6.21 11.51
CA ALA A 83 -2.31 -4.80 11.19
C ALA A 83 -2.87 -4.43 9.81
N ALA A 84 -2.77 -5.32 8.82
CA ALA A 84 -3.33 -5.13 7.49
C ALA A 84 -4.86 -4.95 7.54
N TYR A 85 -5.57 -5.83 8.24
CA TYR A 85 -7.02 -5.71 8.41
C TYR A 85 -7.43 -4.46 9.21
N ALA A 86 -6.65 -4.08 10.23
CA ALA A 86 -6.88 -2.85 10.97
C ALA A 86 -6.73 -1.61 10.07
N LEU A 87 -5.71 -1.58 9.21
CA LEU A 87 -5.49 -0.49 8.26
C LEU A 87 -6.63 -0.38 7.23
N VAL A 88 -7.08 -1.50 6.68
CA VAL A 88 -8.25 -1.52 5.76
C VAL A 88 -9.52 -1.00 6.46
N LYS A 89 -9.72 -1.36 7.73
CA LYS A 89 -10.84 -0.82 8.51
C LYS A 89 -10.73 0.70 8.69
N ALA A 90 -9.53 1.21 8.96
CA ALA A 90 -9.28 2.66 9.06
C ALA A 90 -9.53 3.37 7.71
N GLN A 91 -9.09 2.79 6.58
CA GLN A 91 -9.37 3.31 5.24
C GLN A 91 -10.87 3.41 4.96
N ARG A 92 -11.63 2.38 5.29
CA ARG A 92 -13.09 2.36 5.11
C ARG A 92 -13.77 3.44 5.96
N ALA A 93 -13.40 3.56 7.23
CA ALA A 93 -13.92 4.60 8.11
C ALA A 93 -13.57 6.01 7.61
N LEU A 94 -12.37 6.22 7.09
CA LEU A 94 -12.00 7.48 6.44
C LEU A 94 -12.93 7.79 5.25
N LYS A 95 -13.20 6.80 4.40
CA LYS A 95 -14.07 6.98 3.22
C LYS A 95 -15.54 7.17 3.56
N GLU A 96 -16.00 6.68 4.69
CA GLU A 96 -17.36 6.97 5.21
C GLU A 96 -17.50 8.45 5.58
N LEU A 97 -16.46 9.06 6.15
CA LEU A 97 -16.43 10.48 6.53
C LEU A 97 -16.11 11.41 5.35
N HIS A 98 -15.16 10.98 4.52
CA HIS A 98 -14.61 11.72 3.39
C HIS A 98 -14.44 10.80 2.19
N PRO A 99 -15.49 10.57 1.35
CA PRO A 99 -15.49 9.56 0.27
C PRO A 99 -14.36 9.70 -0.75
N SER A 100 -13.88 10.93 -0.98
CA SER A 100 -12.78 11.24 -1.91
C SER A 100 -11.37 11.15 -1.30
N TYR A 101 -11.25 11.00 0.02
CA TYR A 101 -9.96 10.92 0.70
C TYR A 101 -9.42 9.49 0.71
N SER A 102 -8.12 9.34 0.88
CA SER A 102 -7.45 8.03 0.96
C SER A 102 -6.27 8.09 1.92
N LEU A 103 -6.01 6.98 2.61
CA LEU A 103 -4.73 6.81 3.29
C LEU A 103 -3.62 6.61 2.25
N ILE A 104 -2.45 7.21 2.50
CA ILE A 104 -1.20 6.95 1.79
C ILE A 104 -0.20 6.35 2.76
N ILE A 105 0.48 5.31 2.31
CA ILE A 105 1.44 4.54 3.10
C ILE A 105 2.84 4.93 2.65
N TYR A 106 3.66 5.40 3.59
CA TYR A 106 5.04 5.81 3.37
C TYR A 106 6.05 4.75 3.84
N ASP A 107 5.70 3.93 4.83
CA ASP A 107 6.46 2.76 5.26
C ASP A 107 5.53 1.73 5.93
N ALA A 108 5.93 0.45 5.88
CA ALA A 108 5.16 -0.65 6.45
C ALA A 108 6.10 -1.70 7.06
N ALA A 109 5.97 -2.99 6.70
CA ALA A 109 6.92 -4.01 7.17
C ALA A 109 8.32 -3.72 6.65
N ARG A 110 9.28 -3.66 7.56
CA ARG A 110 10.68 -3.30 7.30
C ARG A 110 11.61 -4.46 7.62
N PRO A 111 12.41 -4.97 6.67
CA PRO A 111 13.40 -5.99 6.97
C PRO A 111 14.40 -5.54 8.03
N MET A 112 14.86 -6.46 8.86
CA MET A 112 15.87 -6.16 9.88
C MET A 112 17.19 -5.68 9.28
N SER A 113 17.52 -6.09 8.06
CA SER A 113 18.69 -5.60 7.31
C SER A 113 18.59 -4.09 7.02
N VAL A 114 17.39 -3.62 6.67
CA VAL A 114 17.11 -2.19 6.47
C VAL A 114 17.16 -1.44 7.80
N GLN A 115 16.55 -1.99 8.85
CA GLN A 115 16.62 -1.39 10.20
C GLN A 115 18.07 -1.21 10.68
N LYS A 116 18.97 -2.16 10.38
CA LYS A 116 20.40 -2.05 10.69
C LYS A 116 21.07 -0.89 9.95
N LYS A 117 20.75 -0.66 8.68
CA LYS A 117 21.25 0.50 7.92
C LYS A 117 20.79 1.80 8.56
N MET A 118 19.49 1.95 8.83
CA MET A 118 18.91 3.12 9.50
C MET A 118 19.57 3.40 10.86
N TRP A 119 19.73 2.37 11.68
CA TRP A 119 20.40 2.48 12.98
C TRP A 119 21.84 2.95 12.85
N ASN A 120 22.58 2.47 11.85
CA ASN A 120 23.97 2.86 11.65
C ASN A 120 24.14 4.35 11.35
N VAL A 121 23.14 5.00 10.74
CA VAL A 121 23.15 6.44 10.49
C VAL A 121 22.99 7.25 11.77
N VAL A 122 22.14 6.78 12.71
CA VAL A 122 21.78 7.57 13.90
C VAL A 122 22.54 7.17 15.16
N LYS A 123 23.14 5.96 15.22
CA LYS A 123 23.89 5.51 16.40
C LYS A 123 25.03 6.48 16.70
N GLY A 124 25.14 6.88 17.97
CA GLY A 124 26.14 7.86 18.41
C GLY A 124 25.77 9.33 18.17
N THR A 125 24.59 9.61 17.63
CA THR A 125 24.03 10.97 17.51
C THR A 125 22.86 11.15 18.50
N SER A 126 22.38 12.38 18.70
CA SER A 126 21.17 12.66 19.49
C SER A 126 19.89 12.07 18.89
N LYS A 127 19.92 11.70 17.61
CA LYS A 127 18.79 11.14 16.86
C LYS A 127 18.56 9.65 17.10
N TYR A 128 19.47 8.94 17.80
CA TYR A 128 19.35 7.49 18.04
C TYR A 128 18.02 7.08 18.70
N LYS A 129 17.42 7.98 19.47
CA LYS A 129 16.15 7.72 20.18
C LYS A 129 14.93 7.57 19.26
N TYR A 130 15.01 8.05 18.01
CA TYR A 130 13.94 7.98 17.02
C TYR A 130 13.98 6.69 16.19
N VAL A 131 15.07 5.93 16.24
CA VAL A 131 15.24 4.71 15.46
C VAL A 131 15.42 3.52 16.38
N SER A 132 14.59 2.51 16.27
CA SER A 132 14.66 1.31 17.10
C SER A 132 15.98 0.55 16.89
N ASN A 133 16.60 0.14 18.01
CA ASN A 133 17.88 -0.57 17.98
C ASN A 133 17.71 -2.02 17.47
N PRO A 134 18.30 -2.38 16.33
CA PRO A 134 18.17 -3.74 15.75
C PRO A 134 18.80 -4.83 16.62
N ASN A 135 19.79 -4.48 17.49
CA ASN A 135 20.41 -5.43 18.40
C ASN A 135 19.56 -5.74 19.65
N ARG A 136 18.43 -5.03 19.81
CA ARG A 136 17.43 -5.24 20.86
C ARG A 136 16.08 -5.70 20.30
N GLY A 137 16.07 -6.34 19.12
CA GLY A 137 14.87 -6.84 18.45
C GLY A 137 14.24 -5.86 17.46
N GLY A 138 14.81 -4.67 17.26
CA GLY A 138 14.24 -3.67 16.34
C GLY A 138 12.99 -3.00 16.87
N GLY A 139 12.06 -2.65 15.98
CA GLY A 139 10.77 -2.01 16.26
C GLY A 139 9.60 -2.73 15.61
N LEU A 140 8.38 -2.21 15.81
CA LEU A 140 7.15 -2.83 15.31
C LEU A 140 7.12 -2.98 13.78
N HIS A 141 7.74 -2.07 13.02
CA HIS A 141 7.90 -2.21 11.57
C HIS A 141 8.61 -3.50 11.17
N ASN A 142 9.57 -3.98 11.98
CA ASN A 142 10.30 -5.22 11.65
C ASN A 142 9.44 -6.49 11.77
N TYR A 143 8.27 -6.36 12.39
CA TYR A 143 7.27 -7.43 12.55
C TYR A 143 6.01 -7.19 11.72
N GLY A 144 5.99 -6.13 10.89
CA GLY A 144 4.81 -5.73 10.12
C GLY A 144 3.65 -5.21 10.97
N LEU A 145 3.92 -4.73 12.18
CA LEU A 145 2.92 -4.28 13.16
C LEU A 145 2.86 -2.76 13.30
N ALA A 146 3.60 -2.02 12.47
CA ALA A 146 3.53 -0.57 12.37
C ALA A 146 3.48 -0.14 10.91
N VAL A 147 2.89 1.03 10.67
CA VAL A 147 2.76 1.67 9.37
C VAL A 147 2.91 3.17 9.53
N ASP A 148 3.65 3.81 8.64
CA ASP A 148 3.74 5.26 8.52
C ASP A 148 2.77 5.71 7.43
N ILE A 149 1.80 6.54 7.80
CA ILE A 149 0.70 6.96 6.93
C ILE A 149 0.48 8.46 6.97
N SER A 150 -0.16 8.97 5.93
CA SER A 150 -0.84 10.26 5.90
C SER A 150 -2.19 10.12 5.19
N ILE A 151 -2.86 11.23 4.96
CA ILE A 151 -4.15 11.29 4.27
C ILE A 151 -3.96 12.10 2.99
N LEU A 152 -4.44 11.56 1.88
CA LEU A 152 -4.62 12.29 0.62
C LEU A 152 -6.00 12.92 0.57
N ASP A 153 -6.06 14.16 0.13
CA ASP A 153 -7.31 14.87 -0.15
C ASP A 153 -7.96 14.41 -1.48
N SER A 154 -9.03 15.08 -1.86
CA SER A 154 -9.76 14.82 -3.12
C SER A 154 -8.94 15.08 -4.39
N PHE A 155 -7.82 15.81 -4.30
CA PHE A 155 -6.91 16.11 -5.39
C PHE A 155 -5.66 15.19 -5.39
N GLY A 156 -5.61 14.23 -4.46
CA GLY A 156 -4.46 13.33 -4.28
C GLY A 156 -3.25 14.01 -3.63
N GLN A 157 -3.47 15.14 -2.92
CA GLN A 157 -2.40 15.83 -2.20
C GLN A 157 -2.40 15.44 -0.73
N PRO A 158 -1.22 15.18 -0.13
CA PRO A 158 -1.13 14.90 1.29
C PRO A 158 -1.61 16.08 2.14
N LEU A 159 -2.43 15.80 3.14
CA LEU A 159 -2.85 16.81 4.11
C LEU A 159 -1.63 17.25 4.97
N PRO A 160 -1.58 18.53 5.38
CA PRO A 160 -0.58 19.00 6.34
C PRO A 160 -0.74 18.29 7.69
N MET A 161 0.33 17.66 8.20
CA MET A 161 0.36 16.95 9.48
C MET A 161 1.30 17.58 10.50
N GLY A 162 1.62 18.88 10.33
CA GLY A 162 2.53 19.64 11.19
C GLY A 162 4.00 19.46 10.83
N THR A 163 4.47 18.22 10.61
CA THR A 163 5.83 17.94 10.13
C THR A 163 5.81 17.06 8.89
N LYS A 164 6.94 17.00 8.18
CA LYS A 164 7.14 15.95 7.16
C LYS A 164 7.16 14.58 7.84
N VAL A 165 6.72 13.56 7.13
CA VAL A 165 6.96 12.17 7.55
C VAL A 165 8.46 11.94 7.69
N ASP A 166 8.87 11.11 8.65
CA ASP A 166 10.28 10.84 8.93
C ASP A 166 11.08 12.03 9.56
N HIS A 167 10.37 13.04 10.07
CA HIS A 167 11.02 14.14 10.79
C HIS A 167 11.54 13.67 12.16
N LEU A 168 12.87 13.67 12.32
CA LEU A 168 13.55 13.26 13.57
C LEU A 168 13.83 14.48 14.44
N GLY A 169 12.78 15.12 14.95
CA GLY A 169 12.83 16.32 15.78
C GLY A 169 11.75 16.36 16.86
N VAL A 170 11.87 17.29 17.80
CA VAL A 170 10.91 17.43 18.89
C VAL A 170 9.53 17.87 18.42
N GLU A 171 9.46 18.54 17.27
CA GLU A 171 8.25 19.04 16.63
C GLU A 171 7.31 17.90 16.18
N ALA A 172 7.87 16.68 15.98
CA ALA A 172 7.11 15.48 15.63
C ALA A 172 6.58 14.71 16.86
N HIS A 173 6.82 15.21 18.09
CA HIS A 173 6.32 14.54 19.28
C HIS A 173 4.81 14.79 19.43
N ILE A 174 4.04 13.75 19.77
CA ILE A 174 2.58 13.82 19.98
C ILE A 174 2.17 14.75 21.14
N THR A 175 3.12 15.18 21.97
CA THR A 175 2.89 16.13 23.06
C THR A 175 3.04 17.58 22.63
N GLN A 176 3.44 17.85 21.38
CA GLN A 176 3.51 19.19 20.84
C GLN A 176 2.15 19.54 20.23
N GLU A 177 1.56 20.65 20.66
CA GLU A 177 0.42 21.27 19.98
C GLU A 177 0.96 21.99 18.73
N ASN A 178 0.49 21.60 17.57
CA ASN A 178 0.83 22.21 16.27
C ASN A 178 -0.29 23.14 15.81
#